data_2fe301af9b4e141da5081074c41de328
#
_entry.id   2fe301af9b4e141da5081074c41de328
#
_cell.length_a   1.000
_cell.length_b   1.000
_cell.length_c   1.000
_cell.angle_alpha   90.00
_cell.angle_beta   90.00
_cell.angle_gamma   90.00
#
_symmetry.space_group_name_H-M   'P 1'
#
loop_
_entity.id
_entity.type
_entity.pdbx_description
1 polymer ?
#
loop_
_entity_poly.entity_id
_entity_poly.type
_entity_poly.pdbx_seq_one_letter_code
_entity_poly.pdbx_strand_id
1 'polypeptide(L)'
;MKKSTLPPIVHIVSHGPYCLDGVTAAVAVARYYAGTTVVPHFSGNERINEVIRSISPEDAPAGSALWITDISWTEPETDEHLCHLAAQGVEIYWIDHHRTALKRYAAGNIKVPFADKIISEEFAAARLTYEYLTRKLAEQQQQNQHLQDFAHAVAMADDNDRWIHAIPGSRELAWTLRKLGDHDNLDGYRAMLTIDAAVTYTPEMRAAYEKVADELRESFALAERSRVSMPIPHTPYTLVTALCDGYPSEIGDAWGKNATQTVFAFFDLTGEGVSLRRSVDCQADLSQLAQTFGGGGHPAAAGCRPKELPQLFADAMARLIATALPTLAAKEPQTSR
;
A
#
# COMPACT_ATOMS: atom_id res chain seq x y z
N MET A 1 9.89 -26.13 33.02
CA MET A 1 9.57 -25.14 31.97
C MET A 1 10.88 -24.61 31.38
N LYS A 2 11.19 -24.88 30.10
CA LYS A 2 12.35 -24.25 29.45
C LYS A 2 11.99 -22.73 29.37
N LYS A 3 12.83 -21.85 29.94
CA LYS A 3 12.77 -20.43 29.62
C LYS A 3 12.90 -20.33 28.11
N SER A 4 11.89 -19.79 27.43
CA SER A 4 12.03 -19.42 26.03
C SER A 4 13.16 -18.40 25.97
N THR A 5 14.31 -18.80 25.44
CA THR A 5 15.39 -17.86 25.15
C THR A 5 14.95 -17.07 23.96
N LEU A 6 15.01 -15.73 24.05
CA LEU A 6 14.75 -14.85 22.91
C LEU A 6 15.68 -15.23 21.75
N PRO A 7 15.23 -15.15 20.49
CA PRO A 7 16.09 -15.38 19.34
C PRO A 7 17.27 -14.41 19.34
N PRO A 8 18.46 -14.80 18.84
CA PRO A 8 19.60 -13.89 18.77
C PRO A 8 19.33 -12.69 17.86
N ILE A 9 18.65 -12.90 16.74
CA ILE A 9 18.26 -11.86 15.78
C ILE A 9 16.85 -12.18 15.26
N VAL A 10 16.08 -11.14 15.02
CA VAL A 10 14.76 -11.21 14.34
C VAL A 10 14.81 -10.39 13.06
N HIS A 11 14.78 -11.06 11.93
CA HIS A 11 14.57 -10.41 10.64
C HIS A 11 13.07 -10.28 10.36
N ILE A 12 12.65 -9.13 9.87
CA ILE A 12 11.26 -8.89 9.46
C ILE A 12 11.28 -8.42 8.02
N VAL A 13 10.75 -9.20 7.11
CA VAL A 13 10.52 -8.80 5.72
C VAL A 13 9.05 -8.45 5.58
N SER A 14 8.74 -7.21 5.20
CA SER A 14 7.36 -6.74 5.13
C SER A 14 7.12 -5.81 3.94
N HIS A 15 5.85 -5.67 3.54
CA HIS A 15 5.45 -4.71 2.51
C HIS A 15 5.69 -3.27 3.01
N GLY A 16 6.24 -2.44 2.18
CA GLY A 16 6.50 -1.03 2.57
C GLY A 16 7.83 -0.50 2.03
N PRO A 17 8.35 0.59 2.64
CA PRO A 17 8.02 1.20 3.96
C PRO A 17 6.84 2.21 3.98
N TYR A 18 6.09 2.31 2.92
CA TYR A 18 4.97 3.26 2.68
C TYR A 18 3.58 2.67 2.96
N CYS A 19 3.48 1.38 3.22
CA CYS A 19 2.24 0.66 3.50
C CYS A 19 1.93 0.65 5.00
N LEU A 20 0.76 1.15 5.42
CA LEU A 20 0.37 1.14 6.83
C LEU A 20 0.26 -0.29 7.36
N ASP A 21 -0.33 -1.22 6.60
CA ASP A 21 -0.51 -2.60 7.03
C ASP A 21 0.84 -3.30 7.26
N GLY A 22 1.71 -3.30 6.25
CA GLY A 22 3.02 -3.96 6.35
C GLY A 22 3.92 -3.34 7.44
N VAL A 23 3.95 -2.01 7.55
CA VAL A 23 4.73 -1.34 8.62
C VAL A 23 4.15 -1.69 9.99
N THR A 24 2.82 -1.70 10.16
CA THR A 24 2.18 -2.04 11.43
C THR A 24 2.41 -3.51 11.80
N ALA A 25 2.35 -4.43 10.84
CA ALA A 25 2.71 -5.84 11.05
C ALA A 25 4.16 -5.99 11.54
N ALA A 26 5.10 -5.30 10.87
CA ALA A 26 6.51 -5.32 11.26
C ALA A 26 6.74 -4.76 12.67
N VAL A 27 6.08 -3.64 13.02
CA VAL A 27 6.17 -3.04 14.36
C VAL A 27 5.57 -3.95 15.43
N ALA A 28 4.47 -4.65 15.15
CA ALA A 28 3.89 -5.62 16.09
C ALA A 28 4.91 -6.73 16.42
N VAL A 29 5.60 -7.27 15.42
CA VAL A 29 6.69 -8.25 15.63
C VAL A 29 7.82 -7.64 16.44
N ALA A 30 8.27 -6.42 16.11
CA ALA A 30 9.36 -5.76 16.83
C ALA A 30 9.02 -5.50 18.31
N ARG A 31 7.79 -5.10 18.61
CA ARG A 31 7.30 -4.91 19.98
C ARG A 31 7.17 -6.22 20.75
N TYR A 32 6.80 -7.31 20.07
CA TYR A 32 6.76 -8.64 20.69
C TYR A 32 8.15 -9.10 21.13
N TYR A 33 9.18 -8.87 20.31
CA TYR A 33 10.57 -9.24 20.59
C TYR A 33 11.36 -8.09 21.25
N ALA A 34 10.71 -7.25 22.03
CA ALA A 34 11.39 -6.17 22.74
C ALA A 34 12.60 -6.69 23.55
N GLY A 35 13.76 -6.08 23.36
CA GLY A 35 15.02 -6.51 23.96
C GLY A 35 15.87 -7.45 23.10
N THR A 36 15.40 -7.81 21.91
CA THR A 36 16.15 -8.57 20.89
C THR A 36 16.62 -7.63 19.77
N THR A 37 17.68 -7.97 19.06
CA THR A 37 18.07 -7.29 17.83
C THR A 37 17.04 -7.57 16.75
N VAL A 38 16.34 -6.53 16.26
CA VAL A 38 15.35 -6.60 15.20
C VAL A 38 15.86 -5.86 13.97
N VAL A 39 15.86 -6.54 12.81
CA VAL A 39 16.31 -5.99 11.54
C VAL A 39 15.15 -5.97 10.56
N PRO A 40 14.52 -4.80 10.32
CA PRO A 40 13.43 -4.67 9.37
C PRO A 40 13.97 -4.55 7.93
N HIS A 41 13.30 -5.24 6.99
CA HIS A 41 13.50 -5.16 5.56
C HIS A 41 12.15 -4.87 4.91
N PHE A 42 12.01 -3.73 4.26
CA PHE A 42 10.79 -3.41 3.52
C PHE A 42 10.99 -3.58 2.02
N SER A 43 9.94 -4.05 1.36
CA SER A 43 9.98 -4.30 -0.08
C SER A 43 8.61 -4.08 -0.73
N GLY A 44 8.62 -3.68 -1.99
CA GLY A 44 7.49 -3.89 -2.90
C GLY A 44 7.56 -5.28 -3.54
N ASN A 45 6.50 -5.63 -4.28
CA ASN A 45 6.37 -6.94 -4.93
C ASN A 45 7.48 -7.21 -5.97
N GLU A 46 8.04 -6.17 -6.55
CA GLU A 46 9.08 -6.27 -7.60
C GLU A 46 10.44 -6.71 -7.07
N ARG A 47 10.74 -6.46 -5.79
CA ARG A 47 12.05 -6.74 -5.19
C ARG A 47 12.03 -7.77 -4.06
N ILE A 48 10.88 -8.29 -3.70
CA ILE A 48 10.72 -9.18 -2.53
C ILE A 48 11.63 -10.42 -2.59
N ASN A 49 11.78 -11.01 -3.76
CA ASN A 49 12.63 -12.19 -3.93
C ASN A 49 14.10 -11.88 -3.65
N GLU A 50 14.58 -10.73 -4.17
CA GLU A 50 15.94 -10.24 -3.93
C GLU A 50 16.17 -9.96 -2.44
N VAL A 51 15.23 -9.25 -1.80
CA VAL A 51 15.31 -8.87 -0.38
C VAL A 51 15.39 -10.11 0.51
N ILE A 52 14.54 -11.11 0.29
CA ILE A 52 14.61 -12.36 1.07
C ILE A 52 15.94 -13.06 0.85
N ARG A 53 16.41 -13.20 -0.38
CA ARG A 53 17.67 -13.88 -0.70
C ARG A 53 18.91 -13.12 -0.23
N SER A 54 18.80 -11.82 0.06
CA SER A 54 19.91 -11.03 0.62
C SER A 54 20.19 -11.33 2.11
N ILE A 55 19.26 -12.00 2.82
CA ILE A 55 19.48 -12.39 4.21
C ILE A 55 20.33 -13.66 4.21
N SER A 56 21.61 -13.52 4.49
CA SER A 56 22.53 -14.65 4.48
C SER A 56 22.42 -15.51 5.75
N PRO A 57 22.94 -16.73 5.74
CA PRO A 57 23.05 -17.56 6.96
C PRO A 57 23.88 -16.92 8.08
N GLU A 58 24.84 -16.08 7.72
CA GLU A 58 25.66 -15.34 8.68
C GLU A 58 24.85 -14.23 9.36
N ASP A 59 23.92 -13.61 8.63
CA ASP A 59 23.01 -12.58 9.17
C ASP A 59 21.93 -13.21 10.06
N ALA A 60 21.51 -14.45 9.77
CA ALA A 60 20.49 -15.19 10.50
C ALA A 60 21.05 -16.50 11.10
N PRO A 61 21.87 -16.45 12.15
CA PRO A 61 22.43 -17.64 12.79
C PRO A 61 21.33 -18.54 13.39
N ALA A 62 21.67 -19.80 13.66
CA ALA A 62 20.73 -20.77 14.23
C ALA A 62 20.00 -20.25 15.47
N GLY A 63 18.70 -20.44 15.52
CA GLY A 63 17.80 -19.90 16.55
C GLY A 63 17.28 -18.50 16.28
N SER A 64 17.70 -17.85 15.18
CA SER A 64 17.10 -16.59 14.71
C SER A 64 15.68 -16.81 14.21
N ALA A 65 14.88 -15.74 14.14
CA ALA A 65 13.55 -15.75 13.56
C ALA A 65 13.51 -14.88 12.30
N LEU A 66 12.84 -15.37 11.25
CA LEU A 66 12.53 -14.64 10.04
C LEU A 66 11.01 -14.54 9.89
N TRP A 67 10.50 -13.33 9.96
CA TRP A 67 9.08 -13.01 9.75
C TRP A 67 8.88 -12.44 8.35
N ILE A 68 7.94 -13.00 7.60
CA ILE A 68 7.48 -12.45 6.32
C ILE A 68 6.02 -12.05 6.52
N THR A 69 5.71 -10.74 6.43
CA THR A 69 4.38 -10.20 6.75
C THR A 69 3.87 -9.29 5.64
N ASP A 70 2.57 -9.38 5.31
CA ASP A 70 1.89 -8.54 4.32
C ASP A 70 2.49 -8.59 2.90
N ILE A 71 3.27 -9.61 2.60
CA ILE A 71 3.90 -9.78 1.29
C ILE A 71 4.24 -11.25 1.07
N SER A 72 4.28 -11.66 -0.20
CA SER A 72 4.75 -12.98 -0.57
C SER A 72 5.71 -12.94 -1.77
N TRP A 73 6.67 -13.84 -1.76
CA TRP A 73 7.63 -14.04 -2.85
C TRP A 73 7.03 -14.92 -3.95
N THR A 74 7.66 -14.97 -5.12
CA THR A 74 7.11 -15.67 -6.29
C THR A 74 8.07 -16.68 -6.93
N GLU A 75 9.38 -16.57 -6.69
CA GLU A 75 10.40 -17.34 -7.35
C GLU A 75 10.73 -18.64 -6.58
N PRO A 76 10.88 -19.80 -7.27
CA PRO A 76 11.27 -21.06 -6.65
C PRO A 76 12.64 -21.00 -5.94
N GLU A 77 13.57 -20.21 -6.45
CA GLU A 77 14.89 -20.01 -5.86
C GLU A 77 14.81 -19.37 -4.47
N THR A 78 13.76 -18.57 -4.24
CA THR A 78 13.49 -18.00 -2.92
C THR A 78 12.92 -19.05 -1.96
N ASP A 79 12.07 -19.99 -2.45
CA ASP A 79 11.66 -21.17 -1.66
C ASP A 79 12.88 -22.00 -1.23
N GLU A 80 13.82 -22.26 -2.15
CA GLU A 80 15.05 -23.01 -1.85
C GLU A 80 15.91 -22.29 -0.81
N HIS A 81 16.07 -20.96 -0.92
CA HIS A 81 16.80 -20.16 0.05
C HIS A 81 16.15 -20.20 1.44
N LEU A 82 14.84 -20.07 1.53
CA LEU A 82 14.10 -20.18 2.79
C LEU A 82 14.23 -21.59 3.40
N CYS A 83 14.16 -22.64 2.58
CA CYS A 83 14.41 -24.00 3.04
C CYS A 83 15.84 -24.17 3.59
N HIS A 84 16.84 -23.54 2.96
CA HIS A 84 18.22 -23.56 3.42
C HIS A 84 18.39 -22.88 4.79
N LEU A 85 17.82 -21.68 4.97
CA LEU A 85 17.80 -20.97 6.27
C LEU A 85 17.13 -21.82 7.36
N ALA A 86 15.96 -22.42 7.06
CA ALA A 86 15.26 -23.30 8.00
C ALA A 86 16.08 -24.52 8.38
N ALA A 87 16.79 -25.14 7.43
CA ALA A 87 17.67 -26.27 7.69
C ALA A 87 18.87 -25.90 8.59
N GLN A 88 19.24 -24.64 8.62
CA GLN A 88 20.26 -24.10 9.53
C GLN A 88 19.71 -23.68 10.91
N GLY A 89 18.42 -23.88 11.16
CA GLY A 89 17.77 -23.62 12.43
C GLY A 89 17.18 -22.22 12.59
N VAL A 90 16.93 -21.54 11.46
CA VAL A 90 16.13 -20.27 11.46
C VAL A 90 14.65 -20.64 11.52
N GLU A 91 13.90 -20.04 12.44
CA GLU A 91 12.45 -20.18 12.52
C GLU A 91 11.77 -19.22 11.55
N ILE A 92 11.05 -19.74 10.56
CA ILE A 92 10.40 -18.94 9.53
C ILE A 92 8.91 -18.84 9.81
N TYR A 93 8.40 -17.60 9.87
CA TYR A 93 6.99 -17.28 10.05
C TYR A 93 6.48 -16.55 8.82
N TRP A 94 5.26 -16.89 8.33
CA TRP A 94 4.63 -16.21 7.21
C TRP A 94 3.19 -15.87 7.52
N ILE A 95 2.89 -14.56 7.52
CA ILE A 95 1.53 -14.04 7.77
C ILE A 95 1.15 -13.10 6.63
N ASP A 96 0.11 -13.47 5.88
CA ASP A 96 -0.32 -12.74 4.68
C ASP A 96 -1.84 -12.83 4.52
N HIS A 97 -2.43 -11.81 3.88
CA HIS A 97 -3.86 -11.76 3.60
C HIS A 97 -4.19 -11.68 2.10
N HIS A 98 -3.18 -11.63 1.25
CA HIS A 98 -3.37 -11.50 -0.19
C HIS A 98 -3.94 -12.79 -0.82
N ARG A 99 -4.97 -12.64 -1.65
CA ARG A 99 -5.59 -13.76 -2.38
C ARG A 99 -4.60 -14.54 -3.25
N THR A 100 -3.60 -13.88 -3.80
CA THR A 100 -2.53 -14.49 -4.59
C THR A 100 -1.67 -15.42 -3.75
N ALA A 101 -1.32 -15.02 -2.53
CA ALA A 101 -0.59 -15.84 -1.55
C ALA A 101 -1.40 -17.08 -1.16
N LEU A 102 -2.70 -16.89 -0.88
CA LEU A 102 -3.64 -17.97 -0.55
C LEU A 102 -3.72 -19.01 -1.67
N LYS A 103 -3.91 -18.58 -2.93
CA LYS A 103 -3.97 -19.45 -4.10
C LYS A 103 -2.67 -20.22 -4.30
N ARG A 104 -1.51 -19.55 -4.18
CA ARG A 104 -0.20 -20.16 -4.35
C ARG A 104 0.06 -21.21 -3.28
N TYR A 105 -0.30 -20.90 -2.03
CA TYR A 105 -0.17 -21.84 -0.92
C TYR A 105 -1.10 -23.06 -1.09
N ALA A 106 -2.38 -22.83 -1.43
CA ALA A 106 -3.37 -23.89 -1.64
C ALA A 106 -3.00 -24.82 -2.82
N ALA A 107 -2.29 -24.31 -3.81
CA ALA A 107 -1.80 -25.12 -4.94
C ALA A 107 -0.64 -26.06 -4.55
N GLY A 108 -0.12 -26.00 -3.29
CA GLY A 108 0.97 -26.86 -2.79
C GLY A 108 2.34 -26.56 -3.38
N ASN A 109 2.51 -25.39 -3.99
CA ASN A 109 3.75 -24.99 -4.66
C ASN A 109 4.82 -24.49 -3.67
N ILE A 110 4.43 -24.15 -2.42
CA ILE A 110 5.35 -23.66 -1.38
C ILE A 110 5.68 -24.80 -0.42
N LYS A 111 6.95 -25.17 -0.34
CA LYS A 111 7.44 -26.28 0.51
C LYS A 111 8.35 -25.83 1.65
N VAL A 112 8.35 -24.54 1.94
CA VAL A 112 9.14 -23.97 3.04
C VAL A 112 8.65 -24.55 4.36
N PRO A 113 9.55 -25.09 5.23
CA PRO A 113 9.18 -25.61 6.53
C PRO A 113 8.98 -24.46 7.54
N PHE A 114 7.80 -23.85 7.51
CA PHE A 114 7.46 -22.77 8.42
C PHE A 114 7.37 -23.24 9.87
N ALA A 115 7.90 -22.46 10.80
CA ALA A 115 7.64 -22.62 12.22
C ALA A 115 6.15 -22.40 12.52
N ASP A 116 5.55 -21.37 11.88
CA ASP A 116 4.10 -21.18 11.81
C ASP A 116 3.72 -20.27 10.64
N LYS A 117 2.43 -20.26 10.25
CA LYS A 117 1.91 -19.40 9.19
C LYS A 117 0.42 -19.14 9.36
N ILE A 118 0.00 -17.94 8.95
CA ILE A 118 -1.41 -17.58 8.81
C ILE A 118 -1.58 -16.91 7.44
N ILE A 119 -2.43 -17.48 6.61
CA ILE A 119 -2.77 -16.92 5.30
C ILE A 119 -4.29 -16.88 5.20
N SER A 120 -4.87 -15.68 5.36
CA SER A 120 -6.31 -15.51 5.51
C SER A 120 -6.77 -14.15 5.01
N GLU A 121 -7.84 -14.07 4.21
CA GLU A 121 -8.48 -12.83 3.77
C GLU A 121 -9.41 -12.21 4.85
N GLU A 122 -9.47 -12.76 6.07
CA GLU A 122 -10.39 -12.32 7.10
C GLU A 122 -10.05 -10.91 7.64
N PHE A 123 -8.76 -10.63 7.83
CA PHE A 123 -8.23 -9.37 8.33
C PHE A 123 -6.98 -8.97 7.55
N ALA A 124 -6.57 -7.71 7.67
CA ALA A 124 -5.28 -7.24 7.18
C ALA A 124 -4.12 -7.92 7.93
N ALA A 125 -2.94 -7.96 7.31
CA ALA A 125 -1.77 -8.68 7.84
C ALA A 125 -1.33 -8.16 9.21
N ALA A 126 -1.44 -6.85 9.47
CA ALA A 126 -1.15 -6.26 10.78
C ALA A 126 -2.00 -6.88 11.89
N ARG A 127 -3.30 -7.02 11.64
CA ARG A 127 -4.22 -7.60 12.62
C ARG A 127 -3.99 -9.10 12.79
N LEU A 128 -3.81 -9.84 11.70
CA LEU A 128 -3.47 -11.27 11.78
C LEU A 128 -2.18 -11.51 12.58
N THR A 129 -1.15 -10.68 12.34
CA THR A 129 0.12 -10.73 13.06
C THR A 129 -0.08 -10.42 14.55
N TYR A 130 -0.77 -9.34 14.88
CA TYR A 130 -1.02 -8.93 16.26
C TYR A 130 -1.82 -9.98 17.05
N GLU A 131 -2.89 -10.53 16.47
CA GLU A 131 -3.71 -11.56 17.10
C GLU A 131 -2.91 -12.86 17.31
N TYR A 132 -2.07 -13.23 16.34
CA TYR A 132 -1.16 -14.37 16.48
C TYR A 132 -0.19 -14.18 17.67
N LEU A 133 0.49 -13.04 17.73
CA LEU A 133 1.45 -12.72 18.79
C LEU A 133 0.79 -12.66 20.16
N THR A 134 -0.40 -12.05 20.26
CA THR A 134 -1.19 -11.99 21.50
C THR A 134 -1.58 -13.39 21.98
N ARG A 135 -2.02 -14.27 21.07
CA ARG A 135 -2.31 -15.67 21.38
C ARG A 135 -1.06 -16.40 21.88
N LYS A 136 0.09 -16.21 21.26
CA LYS A 136 1.36 -16.80 21.71
C LYS A 136 1.74 -16.37 23.13
N LEU A 137 1.56 -15.09 23.48
CA LEU A 137 1.77 -14.60 24.84
C LEU A 137 0.82 -15.27 25.83
N ALA A 138 -0.47 -15.41 25.48
CA ALA A 138 -1.45 -16.07 26.33
C ALA A 138 -1.11 -17.56 26.58
N GLU A 139 -0.70 -18.30 25.54
CA GLU A 139 -0.24 -19.68 25.63
C GLU A 139 0.99 -19.82 26.55
N GLN A 140 1.88 -18.83 26.56
CA GLN A 140 3.06 -18.76 27.39
C GLN A 140 2.80 -18.19 28.79
N GLN A 141 1.57 -17.75 29.08
CA GLN A 141 1.18 -17.03 30.30
C GLN A 141 2.04 -15.76 30.54
N GLN A 142 2.40 -15.08 29.45
CA GLN A 142 3.20 -13.86 29.45
C GLN A 142 2.35 -12.65 29.09
N GLN A 143 2.79 -11.47 29.53
CA GLN A 143 2.22 -10.19 29.17
C GLN A 143 3.29 -9.33 28.49
N ASN A 144 2.88 -8.55 27.49
CA ASN A 144 3.73 -7.57 26.81
C ASN A 144 2.94 -6.27 26.64
N GLN A 145 3.17 -5.31 27.55
CA GLN A 145 2.47 -4.04 27.53
C GLN A 145 2.75 -3.25 26.26
N HIS A 146 3.99 -3.29 25.74
CA HIS A 146 4.37 -2.60 24.50
C HIS A 146 3.57 -3.10 23.29
N LEU A 147 3.27 -4.40 23.24
CA LEU A 147 2.40 -4.94 22.20
C LEU A 147 0.93 -4.57 22.44
N GLN A 148 0.47 -4.62 23.70
CA GLN A 148 -0.92 -4.26 24.06
C GLN A 148 -1.24 -2.79 23.73
N ASP A 149 -0.32 -1.87 24.02
CA ASP A 149 -0.45 -0.45 23.71
C ASP A 149 -0.53 -0.18 22.19
N PHE A 150 -0.19 -1.15 21.37
CA PHE A 150 -0.22 -1.04 19.91
C PHE A 150 -1.57 -1.45 19.27
N ALA A 151 -2.51 -1.97 20.05
CA ALA A 151 -3.79 -2.51 19.57
C ALA A 151 -4.61 -1.49 18.73
N HIS A 152 -4.62 -0.22 19.13
CA HIS A 152 -5.37 0.80 18.39
C HIS A 152 -4.75 1.10 17.01
N ALA A 153 -3.44 1.22 16.92
CA ALA A 153 -2.75 1.38 15.63
C ALA A 153 -2.99 0.18 14.69
N VAL A 154 -3.00 -1.04 15.24
CA VAL A 154 -3.35 -2.26 14.48
C VAL A 154 -4.79 -2.22 13.95
N ALA A 155 -5.74 -1.78 14.79
CA ALA A 155 -7.12 -1.63 14.36
C ALA A 155 -7.27 -0.58 13.25
N MET A 156 -6.54 0.54 13.32
CA MET A 156 -6.52 1.56 12.26
C MET A 156 -5.91 1.02 10.96
N ALA A 157 -4.87 0.18 11.03
CA ALA A 157 -4.27 -0.44 9.86
C ALA A 157 -5.26 -1.40 9.18
N ASP A 158 -5.94 -2.28 9.92
CA ASP A 158 -6.97 -3.19 9.40
C ASP A 158 -8.15 -2.42 8.78
N ASP A 159 -8.60 -1.35 9.44
CA ASP A 159 -9.68 -0.48 8.96
C ASP A 159 -9.35 0.20 7.63
N ASN A 160 -8.14 0.71 7.51
CA ASN A 160 -7.68 1.39 6.29
C ASN A 160 -7.41 0.41 5.15
N ASP A 161 -6.70 -0.69 5.41
CA ASP A 161 -6.31 -1.64 4.38
C ASP A 161 -7.53 -2.31 3.72
N ARG A 162 -8.51 -2.67 4.54
CA ARG A 162 -9.78 -3.26 4.10
C ARG A 162 -10.78 -2.21 3.58
N TRP A 163 -10.37 -0.95 3.47
CA TRP A 163 -11.18 0.16 2.97
C TRP A 163 -12.51 0.36 3.73
N ILE A 164 -12.52 0.09 5.04
CA ILE A 164 -13.70 0.23 5.90
C ILE A 164 -13.90 1.70 6.30
N HIS A 165 -12.82 2.36 6.72
CA HIS A 165 -12.75 3.76 7.13
C HIS A 165 -13.78 4.16 8.21
N ALA A 166 -14.02 3.24 9.16
CA ALA A 166 -14.90 3.46 10.31
C ALA A 166 -14.15 4.05 11.52
N ILE A 167 -12.83 3.89 11.57
CA ILE A 167 -12.00 4.41 12.65
C ILE A 167 -11.46 5.80 12.28
N PRO A 168 -11.84 6.87 13.02
CA PRO A 168 -11.31 8.20 12.77
C PRO A 168 -9.77 8.22 12.80
N GLY A 169 -9.15 8.83 11.81
CA GLY A 169 -7.70 8.94 11.72
C GLY A 169 -7.00 7.77 11.00
N SER A 170 -7.69 6.68 10.65
CA SER A 170 -7.06 5.52 9.98
C SER A 170 -6.49 5.89 8.60
N ARG A 171 -7.23 6.66 7.81
CA ARG A 171 -6.77 7.17 6.51
C ARG A 171 -5.60 8.15 6.66
N GLU A 172 -5.74 9.08 7.60
CA GLU A 172 -4.73 10.09 7.90
C GLU A 172 -3.40 9.44 8.34
N LEU A 173 -3.47 8.38 9.14
CA LEU A 173 -2.29 7.62 9.53
C LEU A 173 -1.64 6.94 8.31
N ALA A 174 -2.44 6.34 7.41
CA ALA A 174 -1.94 5.70 6.19
C ALA A 174 -1.25 6.72 5.26
N TRP A 175 -1.85 7.90 5.06
CA TRP A 175 -1.25 8.97 4.27
C TRP A 175 0.04 9.49 4.89
N THR A 176 0.04 9.65 6.22
CA THR A 176 1.23 10.10 6.97
C THR A 176 2.39 9.12 6.80
N LEU A 177 2.14 7.82 6.95
CA LEU A 177 3.17 6.80 6.76
C LEU A 177 3.65 6.71 5.33
N ARG A 178 2.74 6.79 4.36
CA ARG A 178 3.13 6.85 2.95
C ARG A 178 4.09 8.01 2.68
N LYS A 179 3.85 9.17 3.30
CA LYS A 179 4.71 10.34 3.13
C LYS A 179 6.05 10.20 3.82
N LEU A 180 6.11 9.58 4.97
CA LEU A 180 7.36 9.28 5.68
C LEU A 180 8.19 8.20 4.97
N GLY A 181 7.53 7.27 4.27
CA GLY A 181 8.18 6.18 3.52
C GLY A 181 8.66 6.54 2.11
N ASP A 182 8.51 7.79 1.67
CA ASP A 182 8.77 8.24 0.29
C ASP A 182 10.23 8.18 -0.17
N HIS A 183 11.16 7.56 0.51
CA HIS A 183 12.58 7.55 0.10
C HIS A 183 13.33 6.28 0.53
N ASP A 184 12.69 5.11 0.52
CA ASP A 184 13.30 3.85 0.98
C ASP A 184 13.92 3.94 2.39
N ASN A 185 13.43 4.88 3.19
CA ASN A 185 13.89 5.11 4.56
C ASN A 185 12.98 4.38 5.57
N LEU A 186 13.48 4.21 6.77
CA LEU A 186 12.75 3.58 7.87
C LEU A 186 11.97 4.57 8.76
N ASP A 187 11.73 5.81 8.29
CA ASP A 187 11.17 6.85 9.16
C ASP A 187 9.73 6.54 9.57
N GLY A 188 8.91 6.01 8.66
CA GLY A 188 7.56 5.51 8.99
C GLY A 188 7.59 4.38 10.02
N TYR A 189 8.49 3.41 9.85
CA TYR A 189 8.68 2.33 10.80
C TYR A 189 9.15 2.84 12.16
N ARG A 190 10.14 3.75 12.20
CA ARG A 190 10.64 4.35 13.44
C ARG A 190 9.57 5.16 14.18
N ALA A 191 8.76 5.93 13.44
CA ALA A 191 7.64 6.66 14.00
C ALA A 191 6.62 5.71 14.64
N MET A 192 6.25 4.63 13.95
CA MET A 192 5.32 3.62 14.47
C MET A 192 5.87 2.80 15.64
N LEU A 193 7.19 2.60 15.74
CA LEU A 193 7.80 1.98 16.92
C LEU A 193 7.58 2.78 18.20
N THR A 194 7.52 4.12 18.10
CA THR A 194 7.42 5.03 19.24
C THR A 194 5.98 5.49 19.52
N ILE A 195 5.03 5.13 18.67
CA ILE A 195 3.63 5.57 18.82
C ILE A 195 3.02 5.01 20.11
N ASP A 196 2.27 5.84 20.81
CA ASP A 196 1.58 5.48 22.04
C ASP A 196 0.21 4.81 21.78
N ALA A 197 -0.47 4.36 22.84
CA ALA A 197 -1.77 3.71 22.74
C ALA A 197 -2.88 4.63 22.17
N ALA A 198 -2.70 5.95 22.21
CA ALA A 198 -3.62 6.93 21.66
C ALA A 198 -3.30 7.27 20.19
N VAL A 199 -2.22 6.70 19.62
CA VAL A 199 -1.72 7.01 18.28
C VAL A 199 -1.40 8.50 18.13
N THR A 200 -0.70 9.04 19.15
CA THR A 200 -0.28 10.44 19.15
C THR A 200 0.83 10.69 18.15
N TYR A 201 0.60 11.60 17.22
CA TYR A 201 1.57 11.94 16.17
C TYR A 201 2.80 12.66 16.73
N THR A 202 3.99 12.19 16.37
CA THR A 202 5.24 12.93 16.60
C THR A 202 5.27 14.23 15.80
N PRO A 203 6.21 15.17 16.07
CA PRO A 203 6.36 16.37 15.23
C PRO A 203 6.59 16.05 13.76
N GLU A 204 7.37 15.01 13.45
CA GLU A 204 7.67 14.55 12.09
C GLU A 204 6.41 14.00 11.40
N MET A 205 5.60 13.21 12.12
CA MET A 205 4.31 12.71 11.61
C MET A 205 3.34 13.87 11.32
N ARG A 206 3.28 14.88 12.20
CA ARG A 206 2.43 16.06 11.97
C ARG A 206 2.85 16.83 10.72
N ALA A 207 4.15 17.08 10.56
CA ALA A 207 4.68 17.77 9.37
C ALA A 207 4.40 16.96 8.08
N ALA A 208 4.54 15.64 8.11
CA ALA A 208 4.20 14.77 6.99
C ALA A 208 2.69 14.82 6.68
N TYR A 209 1.84 14.76 7.69
CA TYR A 209 0.38 14.85 7.53
C TYR A 209 -0.06 16.20 6.94
N GLU A 210 0.47 17.32 7.46
CA GLU A 210 0.15 18.65 6.94
C GLU A 210 0.49 18.77 5.46
N LYS A 211 1.66 18.25 5.05
CA LYS A 211 2.06 18.21 3.66
C LYS A 211 1.11 17.38 2.79
N VAL A 212 0.71 16.20 3.26
CA VAL A 212 -0.27 15.36 2.56
C VAL A 212 -1.64 16.04 2.47
N ALA A 213 -2.07 16.72 3.54
CA ALA A 213 -3.34 17.44 3.53
C ALA A 213 -3.37 18.56 2.48
N ASP A 214 -2.22 19.23 2.26
CA ASP A 214 -2.06 20.23 1.20
C ASP A 214 -2.10 19.58 -0.20
N GLU A 215 -1.34 18.51 -0.41
CA GLU A 215 -1.31 17.74 -1.66
C GLU A 215 -2.69 17.20 -2.03
N LEU A 216 -3.41 16.64 -1.07
CA LEU A 216 -4.80 16.20 -1.26
C LEU A 216 -5.70 17.33 -1.72
N ARG A 217 -5.62 18.48 -1.04
CA ARG A 217 -6.43 19.66 -1.38
C ARG A 217 -6.16 20.14 -2.80
N GLU A 218 -4.89 20.20 -3.20
CA GLU A 218 -4.49 20.59 -4.55
C GLU A 218 -4.95 19.57 -5.60
N SER A 219 -4.81 18.27 -5.34
CA SER A 219 -5.26 17.21 -6.23
C SER A 219 -6.79 17.23 -6.41
N PHE A 220 -7.56 17.41 -5.33
CA PHE A 220 -9.02 17.58 -5.42
C PHE A 220 -9.41 18.81 -6.22
N ALA A 221 -8.74 19.95 -6.02
CA ALA A 221 -8.99 21.16 -6.78
C ALA A 221 -8.67 20.99 -8.28
N LEU A 222 -7.59 20.24 -8.60
CA LEU A 222 -7.26 19.91 -9.98
C LEU A 222 -8.33 19.02 -10.61
N ALA A 223 -8.74 17.97 -9.89
CA ALA A 223 -9.76 17.05 -10.37
C ALA A 223 -11.10 17.77 -10.64
N GLU A 224 -11.54 18.64 -9.72
CA GLU A 224 -12.80 19.37 -9.87
C GLU A 224 -12.79 20.33 -11.06
N ARG A 225 -11.70 21.10 -11.28
CA ARG A 225 -11.62 22.04 -12.43
C ARG A 225 -11.41 21.36 -13.78
N SER A 226 -10.96 20.09 -13.79
CA SER A 226 -10.76 19.31 -15.03
C SER A 226 -11.86 18.29 -15.29
N ARG A 227 -12.87 18.25 -14.43
CA ARG A 227 -13.94 17.26 -14.46
C ARG A 227 -14.79 17.36 -15.74
N VAL A 228 -14.92 16.23 -16.43
CA VAL A 228 -15.82 16.06 -17.58
C VAL A 228 -16.74 14.88 -17.31
N SER A 229 -18.03 15.04 -17.59
CA SER A 229 -19.02 14.00 -17.42
C SER A 229 -19.76 13.73 -18.73
N MET A 230 -19.94 12.45 -19.08
CA MET A 230 -20.66 12.05 -20.29
C MET A 230 -21.34 10.68 -20.09
N PRO A 231 -22.52 10.45 -20.70
CA PRO A 231 -23.14 9.13 -20.71
C PRO A 231 -22.31 8.15 -21.55
N ILE A 232 -22.24 6.88 -21.13
CA ILE A 232 -21.64 5.80 -21.92
C ILE A 232 -22.73 5.20 -22.81
N PRO A 233 -22.63 5.31 -24.15
CA PRO A 233 -23.67 4.83 -25.06
C PRO A 233 -24.02 3.36 -24.82
N HIS A 234 -25.32 3.02 -24.89
CA HIS A 234 -25.87 1.69 -24.73
C HIS A 234 -25.62 1.03 -23.36
N THR A 235 -25.32 1.82 -22.32
CA THR A 235 -25.16 1.36 -20.94
C THR A 235 -25.94 2.26 -19.98
N PRO A 236 -26.23 1.83 -18.74
CA PRO A 236 -26.80 2.72 -17.72
C PRO A 236 -25.75 3.65 -17.08
N TYR A 237 -24.51 3.61 -17.53
CA TYR A 237 -23.38 4.24 -16.83
C TYR A 237 -23.07 5.64 -17.32
N THR A 238 -22.66 6.49 -16.40
CA THR A 238 -22.02 7.78 -16.67
C THR A 238 -20.51 7.62 -16.52
N LEU A 239 -19.74 8.13 -17.46
CA LEU A 239 -18.29 8.26 -17.34
C LEU A 239 -17.96 9.66 -16.82
N VAL A 240 -17.16 9.73 -15.76
CA VAL A 240 -16.57 10.98 -15.27
C VAL A 240 -15.05 10.85 -15.39
N THR A 241 -14.45 11.77 -16.12
CA THR A 241 -12.99 11.87 -16.27
C THR A 241 -12.46 13.11 -15.60
N ALA A 242 -11.27 13.05 -15.03
CA ALA A 242 -10.57 14.20 -14.47
C ALA A 242 -9.06 13.97 -14.44
N LEU A 243 -8.30 15.05 -14.29
CA LEU A 243 -6.87 14.99 -13.92
C LEU A 243 -6.76 14.99 -12.41
N CYS A 244 -5.78 14.28 -11.87
CA CYS A 244 -5.37 14.37 -10.47
C CYS A 244 -3.85 14.35 -10.35
N ASP A 245 -3.34 14.79 -9.22
CA ASP A 245 -1.93 14.73 -8.88
C ASP A 245 -1.77 13.87 -7.63
N GLY A 246 -1.74 12.55 -7.83
CA GLY A 246 -1.90 11.57 -6.76
C GLY A 246 -3.34 11.46 -6.26
N TYR A 247 -3.55 10.55 -5.33
CA TYR A 247 -4.79 10.36 -4.55
C TYR A 247 -6.08 10.04 -5.34
N PRO A 248 -6.03 9.30 -6.46
CA PRO A 248 -7.22 8.99 -7.25
C PRO A 248 -8.25 8.14 -6.49
N SER A 249 -7.81 7.37 -5.49
CA SER A 249 -8.70 6.56 -4.63
C SER A 249 -9.56 7.43 -3.74
N GLU A 250 -8.97 8.45 -3.14
CA GLU A 250 -9.62 9.40 -2.24
C GLU A 250 -10.65 10.25 -3.00
N ILE A 251 -10.28 10.73 -4.19
CA ILE A 251 -11.19 11.49 -5.07
C ILE A 251 -12.35 10.59 -5.50
N GLY A 252 -12.06 9.36 -5.95
CA GLY A 252 -13.06 8.40 -6.38
C GLY A 252 -14.03 7.99 -5.26
N ASP A 253 -13.54 7.81 -4.04
CA ASP A 253 -14.36 7.53 -2.85
C ASP A 253 -15.27 8.74 -2.51
N ALA A 254 -14.71 9.94 -2.48
CA ALA A 254 -15.47 11.14 -2.15
C ALA A 254 -16.57 11.43 -3.20
N TRP A 255 -16.25 11.32 -4.48
CA TRP A 255 -17.22 11.54 -5.54
C TRP A 255 -18.22 10.39 -5.67
N GLY A 256 -17.76 9.16 -5.42
CA GLY A 256 -18.58 7.95 -5.51
C GLY A 256 -19.72 7.86 -4.50
N LYS A 257 -19.58 8.53 -3.33
CA LYS A 257 -20.62 8.59 -2.30
C LYS A 257 -21.91 9.28 -2.76
N ASN A 258 -21.79 10.22 -3.69
CA ASN A 258 -22.93 11.03 -4.19
C ASN A 258 -23.24 10.76 -5.67
N ALA A 259 -22.58 9.77 -6.28
CA ALA A 259 -22.76 9.43 -7.68
C ALA A 259 -23.59 8.14 -7.81
N THR A 260 -24.33 8.04 -8.92
CA THR A 260 -25.14 6.87 -9.23
C THR A 260 -24.71 6.31 -10.57
N GLN A 261 -24.50 4.98 -10.64
CA GLN A 261 -24.10 4.25 -11.85
C GLN A 261 -22.93 4.91 -12.59
N THR A 262 -21.90 5.36 -11.84
CA THR A 262 -20.81 6.16 -12.39
C THR A 262 -19.50 5.40 -12.41
N VAL A 263 -18.79 5.47 -13.53
CA VAL A 263 -17.40 5.07 -13.71
C VAL A 263 -16.54 6.34 -13.68
N PHE A 264 -15.52 6.36 -12.85
CA PHE A 264 -14.53 7.43 -12.78
C PHE A 264 -13.22 6.97 -13.43
N ALA A 265 -12.63 7.83 -14.26
CA ALA A 265 -11.32 7.63 -14.86
C ALA A 265 -10.46 8.87 -14.57
N PHE A 266 -9.51 8.72 -13.66
CA PHE A 266 -8.58 9.78 -13.27
C PHE A 266 -7.25 9.57 -13.99
N PHE A 267 -6.81 10.56 -14.78
CA PHE A 267 -5.44 10.60 -15.22
C PHE A 267 -4.57 11.17 -14.09
N ASP A 268 -3.74 10.32 -13.51
CA ASP A 268 -2.86 10.67 -12.41
C ASP A 268 -1.51 11.18 -12.96
N LEU A 269 -1.23 12.46 -12.71
CA LEU A 269 0.01 13.11 -13.17
C LEU A 269 1.25 12.53 -12.50
N THR A 270 1.16 12.17 -11.21
CA THR A 270 2.23 11.51 -10.46
C THR A 270 2.44 10.08 -10.92
N GLY A 271 1.36 9.32 -11.11
CA GLY A 271 1.41 7.91 -11.50
C GLY A 271 1.56 7.68 -13.01
N GLU A 272 1.47 8.73 -13.83
CA GLU A 272 1.53 8.67 -15.31
C GLU A 272 0.59 7.62 -15.92
N GLY A 273 -0.61 7.45 -15.34
CA GLY A 273 -1.56 6.44 -15.76
C GLY A 273 -3.00 6.82 -15.47
N VAL A 274 -3.92 5.95 -15.87
CA VAL A 274 -5.35 6.10 -15.60
C VAL A 274 -5.75 5.19 -14.45
N SER A 275 -6.25 5.80 -13.37
CA SER A 275 -6.89 5.11 -12.25
C SER A 275 -8.39 5.07 -12.46
N LEU A 276 -8.95 3.86 -12.44
CA LEU A 276 -10.38 3.61 -12.60
C LEU A 276 -11.04 3.36 -11.24
N ARG A 277 -12.14 4.03 -10.97
CA ARG A 277 -12.98 3.84 -9.78
C ARG A 277 -14.44 3.81 -10.21
N ARG A 278 -15.35 3.37 -9.34
CA ARG A 278 -16.79 3.37 -9.62
C ARG A 278 -17.62 3.70 -8.38
N SER A 279 -18.83 4.24 -8.59
CA SER A 279 -19.81 4.37 -7.51
C SER A 279 -20.22 3.00 -6.96
N VAL A 280 -20.70 2.98 -5.72
CA VAL A 280 -21.05 1.72 -5.00
C VAL A 280 -22.10 0.90 -5.75
N ASP A 281 -23.07 1.56 -6.37
CA ASP A 281 -24.17 0.95 -7.12
C ASP A 281 -23.81 0.55 -8.57
N CYS A 282 -22.67 0.98 -9.08
CA CYS A 282 -22.18 0.67 -10.43
C CYS A 282 -21.62 -0.76 -10.48
N GLN A 283 -22.09 -1.56 -11.45
CA GLN A 283 -21.67 -2.95 -11.62
C GLN A 283 -20.64 -3.17 -12.74
N ALA A 284 -20.12 -2.09 -13.35
CA ALA A 284 -19.07 -2.20 -14.36
C ALA A 284 -17.83 -2.89 -13.78
N ASP A 285 -17.29 -3.89 -14.47
CA ASP A 285 -16.03 -4.53 -14.10
C ASP A 285 -14.85 -3.72 -14.63
N LEU A 286 -14.25 -2.93 -13.76
CA LEU A 286 -13.13 -2.06 -14.12
C LEU A 286 -11.85 -2.83 -14.40
N SER A 287 -11.69 -4.04 -13.87
CA SER A 287 -10.51 -4.87 -14.16
C SER A 287 -10.50 -5.33 -15.63
N GLN A 288 -11.66 -5.69 -16.16
CA GLN A 288 -11.81 -6.02 -17.59
C GLN A 288 -11.58 -4.79 -18.47
N LEU A 289 -12.12 -3.63 -18.07
CA LEU A 289 -11.86 -2.38 -18.78
C LEU A 289 -10.36 -2.05 -18.82
N ALA A 290 -9.67 -2.14 -17.68
CA ALA A 290 -8.22 -1.88 -17.60
C ALA A 290 -7.42 -2.85 -18.49
N GLN A 291 -7.82 -4.13 -18.57
CA GLN A 291 -7.16 -5.14 -19.41
C GLN A 291 -7.18 -4.76 -20.89
N THR A 292 -8.22 -4.09 -21.38
CA THR A 292 -8.27 -3.63 -22.79
C THR A 292 -7.15 -2.62 -23.12
N PHE A 293 -6.60 -1.98 -22.10
CA PHE A 293 -5.48 -1.02 -22.18
C PHE A 293 -4.18 -1.58 -21.59
N GLY A 294 -4.05 -2.91 -21.45
CA GLY A 294 -2.86 -3.56 -20.92
C GLY A 294 -2.66 -3.39 -19.42
N GLY A 295 -3.70 -3.00 -18.70
CA GLY A 295 -3.71 -2.84 -17.24
C GLY A 295 -4.40 -3.99 -16.51
N GLY A 296 -4.83 -3.72 -15.26
CA GLY A 296 -5.52 -4.71 -14.42
C GLY A 296 -5.97 -4.12 -13.10
N GLY A 297 -6.41 -4.99 -12.20
CA GLY A 297 -6.85 -4.61 -10.85
C GLY A 297 -8.05 -5.40 -10.39
N HIS A 298 -8.83 -4.80 -9.51
CA HIS A 298 -10.07 -5.33 -8.95
C HIS A 298 -11.29 -4.84 -9.76
N PRO A 299 -12.42 -5.55 -9.80
CA PRO A 299 -13.66 -5.10 -10.46
C PRO A 299 -14.16 -3.72 -10.05
N ALA A 300 -13.86 -3.24 -8.83
CA ALA A 300 -14.25 -1.92 -8.34
C ALA A 300 -13.15 -0.85 -8.43
N ALA A 301 -11.89 -1.25 -8.63
CA ALA A 301 -10.73 -0.34 -8.66
C ALA A 301 -9.61 -0.96 -9.51
N ALA A 302 -9.26 -0.32 -10.61
CA ALA A 302 -8.25 -0.83 -11.54
C ALA A 302 -7.39 0.32 -12.08
N GLY A 303 -6.31 -0.01 -12.77
CA GLY A 303 -5.42 0.97 -13.38
C GLY A 303 -4.87 0.49 -14.71
N CYS A 304 -4.54 1.42 -15.60
CA CYS A 304 -3.94 1.13 -16.90
C CYS A 304 -3.08 2.30 -17.37
N ARG A 305 -2.23 2.03 -18.38
CA ARG A 305 -1.45 3.06 -19.08
C ARG A 305 -1.71 2.93 -20.58
N PRO A 306 -2.81 3.54 -21.10
CA PRO A 306 -3.10 3.50 -22.52
C PRO A 306 -1.98 4.10 -23.34
N LYS A 307 -1.49 3.37 -24.36
CA LYS A 307 -0.36 3.78 -25.19
C LYS A 307 -0.66 5.03 -26.03
N GLU A 308 -1.94 5.30 -26.27
CA GLU A 308 -2.45 6.43 -27.04
C GLU A 308 -2.43 7.75 -26.27
N LEU A 309 -2.38 7.72 -24.94
CA LEU A 309 -2.45 8.92 -24.10
C LEU A 309 -1.41 10.01 -24.43
N PRO A 310 -0.10 9.69 -24.60
CA PRO A 310 0.89 10.72 -24.93
C PRO A 310 0.57 11.47 -26.21
N GLN A 311 0.09 10.76 -27.25
CA GLN A 311 -0.30 11.39 -28.52
C GLN A 311 -1.54 12.26 -28.38
N LEU A 312 -2.55 11.81 -27.61
CA LEU A 312 -3.76 12.59 -27.35
C LEU A 312 -3.44 13.90 -26.62
N PHE A 313 -2.53 13.87 -25.63
CA PHE A 313 -2.09 15.09 -24.94
C PHE A 313 -1.30 16.01 -25.85
N ALA A 314 -0.39 15.49 -26.68
CA ALA A 314 0.37 16.28 -27.65
C ALA A 314 -0.56 16.97 -28.64
N ASP A 315 -1.54 16.26 -29.18
CA ASP A 315 -2.53 16.80 -30.12
C ASP A 315 -3.42 17.88 -29.46
N ALA A 316 -3.87 17.65 -28.22
CA ALA A 316 -4.65 18.64 -27.47
C ALA A 316 -3.84 19.93 -27.22
N MET A 317 -2.58 19.78 -26.81
CA MET A 317 -1.66 20.90 -26.59
C MET A 317 -1.36 21.67 -27.89
N ALA A 318 -1.10 20.96 -28.99
CA ALA A 318 -0.86 21.59 -30.29
C ALA A 318 -2.08 22.43 -30.74
N ARG A 319 -3.31 21.91 -30.59
CA ARG A 319 -4.53 22.66 -30.90
C ARG A 319 -4.69 23.90 -30.01
N LEU A 320 -4.45 23.77 -28.70
CA LEU A 320 -4.52 24.88 -27.76
C LEU A 320 -3.55 26.01 -28.14
N ILE A 321 -2.28 25.66 -28.41
CA ILE A 321 -1.24 26.62 -28.79
C ILE A 321 -1.55 27.24 -30.15
N ALA A 322 -1.96 26.44 -31.14
CA ALA A 322 -2.30 26.93 -32.47
C ALA A 322 -3.48 27.94 -32.44
N THR A 323 -4.40 27.77 -31.50
CA THR A 323 -5.52 28.73 -31.30
C THR A 323 -5.04 30.03 -30.66
N ALA A 324 -4.02 30.00 -29.80
CA ALA A 324 -3.51 31.17 -29.10
C ALA A 324 -2.50 32.00 -29.93
N LEU A 325 -1.69 31.36 -30.79
CA LEU A 325 -0.65 32.03 -31.59
C LEU A 325 -1.13 33.18 -32.45
N PRO A 326 -2.28 33.12 -33.18
CA PRO A 326 -2.77 34.25 -33.99
C PRO A 326 -3.08 35.53 -33.18
N THR A 327 -3.45 35.36 -31.91
CA THR A 327 -3.74 36.53 -31.03
C THR A 327 -2.48 37.29 -30.60
N LEU A 328 -1.32 36.63 -30.65
CA LEU A 328 -0.01 37.24 -30.39
C LEU A 328 0.54 37.95 -31.63
N ALA A 329 0.36 37.39 -32.83
CA ALA A 329 0.77 38.00 -34.09
C ALA A 329 0.00 39.28 -34.42
N ALA A 330 -1.23 39.40 -33.92
CA ALA A 330 -2.04 40.61 -34.09
C ALA A 330 -1.64 41.81 -33.20
N LYS A 331 -0.66 41.63 -32.30
CA LYS A 331 -0.12 42.65 -31.38
C LYS A 331 1.26 43.16 -31.79
N GLU A 332 1.58 43.25 -33.10
CA GLU A 332 2.78 43.96 -33.50
C GLU A 332 2.66 45.46 -33.13
N PRO A 333 3.72 46.08 -32.59
CA PRO A 333 3.67 47.46 -32.19
C PRO A 333 3.48 48.35 -33.44
N GLN A 334 2.46 49.18 -33.42
CA GLN A 334 2.39 50.34 -34.32
C GLN A 334 3.68 51.12 -34.10
N THR A 335 4.65 50.99 -35.01
CA THR A 335 5.79 51.88 -35.09
C THR A 335 5.23 53.25 -35.40
N SER A 336 5.15 54.13 -34.40
CA SER A 336 4.92 55.57 -34.59
C SER A 336 6.03 56.14 -35.48
N ARG A 337 5.64 56.62 -36.65
CA ARG A 337 6.46 57.54 -37.46
C ARG A 337 6.46 58.91 -36.85
#